data_c946ad98cad6842196640859a4a05a34
#
_entry.id   c946ad98cad6842196640859a4a05a34
#
_cell.length_a   1.000
_cell.length_b   1.000
_cell.length_c   1.000
_cell.angle_alpha   90.00
_cell.angle_beta   90.00
_cell.angle_gamma   90.00
#
_symmetry.space_group_name_H-M   'P 1'
#
loop_
_entity.id
_entity.type
_entity.pdbx_description
1 polymer ?
#
loop_
_entity_poly.entity_id
_entity_poly.type
_entity_poly.pdbx_seq_one_letter_code
_entity_poly.pdbx_strand_id
1 'polypeptide(L)'
;MELPEEQHILREIARGNIKAFEQLFFDYQPRLVYFLVGLTHDKEISRDISQDLFLSIWKDREKLRDVRSFSSYLFQMARFTVYDYFDRLAVSEKYTNEFLLEASISESEEEAMFARELQNLINRTV
;
A
#
# COMPACT_ATOMS: atom_id res chain seq x y z
N MET A 1 -14.82 -12.20 -8.51
CA MET A 1 -15.02 -12.15 -9.96
C MET A 1 -14.61 -10.78 -10.48
N GLU A 2 -13.82 -10.78 -11.52
CA GLU A 2 -13.32 -9.54 -12.09
C GLU A 2 -14.33 -8.94 -13.04
N LEU A 3 -14.57 -7.63 -12.86
CA LEU A 3 -15.43 -6.91 -13.79
C LEU A 3 -14.57 -6.38 -14.94
N PRO A 4 -15.10 -6.33 -16.17
CA PRO A 4 -14.38 -5.72 -17.29
C PRO A 4 -13.95 -4.28 -16.99
N GLU A 5 -14.74 -3.56 -16.19
CA GLU A 5 -14.43 -2.22 -15.75
C GLU A 5 -13.16 -2.17 -14.90
N GLU A 6 -12.96 -3.15 -14.02
CA GLU A 6 -11.76 -3.21 -13.21
C GLU A 6 -10.52 -3.41 -14.09
N GLN A 7 -10.59 -4.28 -15.09
CA GLN A 7 -9.49 -4.49 -16.02
C GLN A 7 -9.13 -3.21 -16.76
N HIS A 8 -10.13 -2.46 -17.18
CA HIS A 8 -9.90 -1.16 -17.83
C HIS A 8 -9.20 -0.19 -16.89
N ILE A 9 -9.67 -0.11 -15.65
CA ILE A 9 -9.07 0.76 -14.63
C ILE A 9 -7.60 0.38 -14.40
N LEU A 10 -7.32 -0.91 -14.28
CA LEU A 10 -5.94 -1.38 -14.07
C LEU A 10 -5.02 -0.99 -15.23
N ARG A 11 -5.51 -1.12 -16.46
CA ARG A 11 -4.73 -0.70 -17.64
C ARG A 11 -4.48 0.80 -17.66
N GLU A 12 -5.47 1.59 -17.26
CA GLU A 12 -5.32 3.04 -17.18
C GLU A 12 -4.31 3.45 -16.12
N ILE A 13 -4.31 2.78 -14.98
CA ILE A 13 -3.34 3.01 -13.92
C ILE A 13 -1.94 2.66 -14.41
N ALA A 14 -1.80 1.54 -15.12
CA ALA A 14 -0.51 1.12 -15.69
C ALA A 14 0.07 2.17 -16.63
N ARG A 15 -0.78 2.95 -17.29
CA ARG A 15 -0.38 4.05 -18.16
C ARG A 15 -0.06 5.34 -17.42
N GLY A 16 -0.31 5.38 -16.11
CA GLY A 16 -0.04 6.55 -15.29
C GLY A 16 -1.25 7.43 -15.01
N ASN A 17 -2.46 6.92 -15.23
CA ASN A 17 -3.68 7.69 -14.97
C ASN A 17 -3.93 7.76 -13.46
N ILE A 18 -3.62 8.91 -12.86
CA ILE A 18 -3.73 9.09 -11.41
C ILE A 18 -5.18 9.09 -10.93
N LYS A 19 -6.11 9.56 -11.74
CA LYS A 19 -7.53 9.57 -11.36
C LYS A 19 -8.08 8.15 -11.27
N ALA A 20 -7.66 7.28 -12.19
CA ALA A 20 -8.03 5.87 -12.12
C ALA A 20 -7.44 5.23 -10.86
N PHE A 21 -6.22 5.59 -10.50
CA PHE A 21 -5.59 5.11 -9.27
C PHE A 21 -6.34 5.60 -8.03
N GLU A 22 -6.75 6.87 -7.99
CA GLU A 22 -7.54 7.40 -6.89
C GLU A 22 -8.84 6.64 -6.70
N GLN A 23 -9.53 6.34 -7.80
CA GLN A 23 -10.78 5.58 -7.76
C GLN A 23 -10.55 4.20 -7.15
N LEU A 24 -9.52 3.50 -7.59
CA LEU A 24 -9.16 2.19 -7.05
C LEU A 24 -8.82 2.29 -5.56
N PHE A 25 -8.05 3.30 -5.19
CA PHE A 25 -7.67 3.56 -3.82
C PHE A 25 -8.88 3.75 -2.92
N PHE A 26 -9.83 4.61 -3.31
CA PHE A 26 -11.02 4.86 -2.51
C PHE A 26 -11.90 3.62 -2.37
N ASP A 27 -11.95 2.79 -3.41
CA ASP A 27 -12.74 1.56 -3.37
C ASP A 27 -12.15 0.53 -2.42
N TYR A 28 -10.83 0.40 -2.37
CA TYR A 28 -10.18 -0.69 -1.66
C TYR A 28 -9.58 -0.31 -0.30
N GLN A 29 -9.24 0.95 -0.10
CA GLN A 29 -8.54 1.37 1.11
C GLN A 29 -9.29 1.01 2.40
N PRO A 30 -10.61 1.27 2.53
CA PRO A 30 -11.31 0.92 3.77
C PRO A 30 -11.30 -0.58 4.05
N ARG A 31 -11.49 -1.39 3.02
CA ARG A 31 -11.48 -2.85 3.14
C ARG A 31 -10.10 -3.37 3.50
N LEU A 32 -9.08 -2.77 2.90
CA LEU A 32 -7.70 -3.15 3.17
C LEU A 32 -7.31 -2.83 4.61
N VAL A 33 -7.63 -1.64 5.10
CA VAL A 33 -7.34 -1.26 6.49
C VAL A 33 -8.06 -2.19 7.46
N TYR A 34 -9.33 -2.49 7.20
CA TYR A 34 -10.09 -3.42 8.02
C TYR A 34 -9.42 -4.79 8.10
N PHE A 35 -8.99 -5.31 6.94
CA PHE A 35 -8.27 -6.59 6.86
C PHE A 35 -6.96 -6.55 7.66
N LEU A 36 -6.20 -5.47 7.50
CA LEU A 36 -4.92 -5.30 8.20
C LEU A 36 -5.10 -5.20 9.71
N VAL A 37 -6.15 -4.51 10.17
CA VAL A 37 -6.46 -4.43 11.60
C VAL A 37 -6.72 -5.83 12.16
N GLY A 38 -7.37 -6.68 11.39
CA GLY A 38 -7.57 -8.08 11.81
C GLY A 38 -6.28 -8.84 12.01
N LEU A 39 -5.22 -8.47 11.28
CA LEU A 39 -3.91 -9.12 11.39
C LEU A 39 -2.99 -8.46 12.42
N THR A 40 -3.00 -7.15 12.51
CA THR A 40 -2.07 -6.38 13.35
C THR A 40 -2.63 -5.99 14.70
N HIS A 41 -3.95 -5.93 14.82
CA HIS A 41 -4.67 -5.43 15.99
C HIS A 41 -4.30 -3.97 16.33
N ASP A 42 -3.88 -3.21 15.32
CA ASP A 42 -3.45 -1.82 15.50
C ASP A 42 -3.87 -1.00 14.27
N LYS A 43 -4.69 0.00 14.51
CA LYS A 43 -5.26 0.83 13.44
C LYS A 43 -4.21 1.73 12.77
N GLU A 44 -3.30 2.31 13.55
CA GLU A 44 -2.25 3.17 13.02
C GLU A 44 -1.28 2.40 12.14
N ILE A 45 -0.82 1.26 12.64
CA ILE A 45 0.09 0.39 11.89
C ILE A 45 -0.58 -0.06 10.60
N SER A 46 -1.86 -0.42 10.68
CA SER A 46 -2.62 -0.87 9.50
C SER A 46 -2.75 0.23 8.45
N ARG A 47 -2.98 1.47 8.87
CA ARG A 47 -3.03 2.60 7.95
C ARG A 47 -1.69 2.86 7.28
N ASP A 48 -0.61 2.78 8.05
CA ASP A 48 0.75 2.94 7.52
C ASP A 48 1.08 1.86 6.49
N ILE A 49 0.75 0.62 6.80
CA ILE A 49 0.96 -0.49 5.87
C ILE A 49 0.12 -0.30 4.60
N SER A 50 -1.14 0.09 4.76
CA SER A 50 -2.02 0.36 3.61
C SER A 50 -1.42 1.42 2.70
N GLN A 51 -0.92 2.51 3.27
CA GLN A 51 -0.29 3.58 2.52
C GLN A 51 0.94 3.08 1.77
N ASP A 52 1.79 2.32 2.42
CA ASP A 52 2.99 1.76 1.81
C ASP A 52 2.65 0.81 0.66
N LEU A 53 1.59 0.01 0.83
CA LEU A 53 1.13 -0.89 -0.22
C LEU A 53 0.69 -0.13 -1.47
N PHE A 54 -0.12 0.91 -1.30
CA PHE A 54 -0.57 1.71 -2.44
C PHE A 54 0.58 2.48 -3.09
N LEU A 55 1.56 2.93 -2.31
CA LEU A 55 2.78 3.50 -2.86
C LEU A 55 3.52 2.50 -3.75
N SER A 56 3.68 1.26 -3.27
CA SER A 56 4.35 0.20 -4.03
C SER A 56 3.58 -0.13 -5.31
N ILE A 57 2.25 -0.18 -5.21
CA ILE A 57 1.40 -0.45 -6.37
C ILE A 57 1.59 0.65 -7.43
N TRP A 58 1.64 1.90 -7.02
CA TRP A 58 1.86 3.02 -7.94
C TRP A 58 3.25 2.96 -8.58
N LYS A 59 4.28 2.68 -7.80
CA LYS A 59 5.64 2.54 -8.31
C LYS A 59 5.76 1.45 -9.36
N ASP A 60 5.13 0.32 -9.10
CA ASP A 60 5.17 -0.86 -9.96
C ASP A 60 3.91 -0.99 -10.81
N ARG A 61 3.27 0.13 -11.12
CA ARG A 61 1.95 0.15 -11.76
C ARG A 61 1.88 -0.59 -13.08
N GLU A 62 2.99 -0.72 -13.78
CA GLU A 62 3.00 -1.46 -15.04
C GLU A 62 2.66 -2.95 -14.86
N LYS A 63 2.94 -3.51 -13.69
CA LYS A 63 2.58 -4.89 -13.37
C LYS A 63 1.08 -5.10 -13.35
N LEU A 64 0.30 -4.04 -13.16
CA LEU A 64 -1.16 -4.13 -13.12
C LEU A 64 -1.79 -4.60 -14.44
N ARG A 65 -1.06 -4.46 -15.54
CA ARG A 65 -1.52 -4.96 -16.86
C ARG A 65 -1.79 -6.46 -16.86
N ASP A 66 -1.01 -7.20 -16.07
CA ASP A 66 -1.08 -8.66 -16.03
C ASP A 66 -1.87 -9.18 -14.83
N VAL A 67 -2.40 -8.28 -14.00
CA VAL A 67 -3.17 -8.66 -12.83
C VAL A 67 -4.61 -8.97 -13.25
N ARG A 68 -5.07 -10.18 -12.96
CA ARG A 68 -6.43 -10.61 -13.28
C ARG A 68 -7.44 -10.20 -12.21
N SER A 69 -7.05 -10.34 -10.95
CA SER A 69 -7.88 -9.93 -9.83
C SER A 69 -7.09 -8.99 -8.95
N PHE A 70 -7.49 -7.73 -8.92
CA PHE A 70 -6.81 -6.75 -8.08
C PHE A 70 -7.01 -7.08 -6.61
N SER A 71 -8.19 -7.54 -6.22
CA SER A 71 -8.46 -7.93 -4.84
C SER A 71 -7.49 -9.01 -4.37
N SER A 72 -7.32 -10.07 -5.15
CA SER A 72 -6.37 -11.15 -4.81
C SER A 72 -4.94 -10.63 -4.71
N TYR A 73 -4.54 -9.80 -5.67
CA TYR A 73 -3.21 -9.22 -5.73
C TYR A 73 -2.94 -8.36 -4.48
N LEU A 74 -3.88 -7.47 -4.16
CA LEU A 74 -3.76 -6.54 -3.04
C LEU A 74 -3.69 -7.27 -1.69
N PHE A 75 -4.61 -8.18 -1.44
CA PHE A 75 -4.68 -8.86 -0.15
C PHE A 75 -3.54 -9.84 0.04
N GLN A 76 -3.02 -10.43 -1.03
CA GLN A 76 -1.83 -11.27 -0.97
C GLN A 76 -0.60 -10.42 -0.61
N MET A 77 -0.42 -9.27 -1.27
CA MET A 77 0.63 -8.32 -0.92
C MET A 77 0.53 -7.89 0.54
N ALA A 78 -0.70 -7.63 1.00
CA ALA A 78 -0.94 -7.21 2.38
C ALA A 78 -0.47 -8.25 3.38
N ARG A 79 -0.75 -9.53 3.14
CA ARG A 79 -0.29 -10.61 4.01
C ARG A 79 1.22 -10.67 4.09
N PHE A 80 1.89 -10.64 2.94
CA PHE A 80 3.35 -10.68 2.90
C PHE A 80 3.95 -9.46 3.60
N THR A 81 3.36 -8.29 3.41
CA THR A 81 3.84 -7.07 4.04
C THR A 81 3.71 -7.14 5.56
N VAL A 82 2.60 -7.68 6.07
CA VAL A 82 2.40 -7.85 7.51
C VAL A 82 3.43 -8.85 8.08
N TYR A 83 3.64 -9.97 7.41
CA TYR A 83 4.63 -10.95 7.86
C TYR A 83 6.02 -10.34 7.87
N ASP A 84 6.39 -9.60 6.84
CA ASP A 84 7.67 -8.92 6.76
C ASP A 84 7.80 -7.86 7.87
N TYR A 85 6.73 -7.13 8.15
CA TYR A 85 6.70 -6.15 9.23
C TYR A 85 6.99 -6.80 10.58
N PHE A 86 6.32 -7.91 10.90
CA PHE A 86 6.54 -8.61 12.16
C PHE A 86 7.94 -9.23 12.23
N ASP A 87 8.45 -9.75 11.12
CA ASP A 87 9.83 -10.27 11.06
C ASP A 87 10.84 -9.17 11.36
N ARG A 88 10.63 -7.97 10.82
CA ARG A 88 11.50 -6.82 11.09
C ARG A 88 11.43 -6.37 12.54
N LEU A 89 10.25 -6.41 13.15
CA LEU A 89 10.11 -6.11 14.57
C LEU A 89 10.87 -7.10 15.43
N ALA A 90 10.79 -8.39 15.11
CA ALA A 90 11.53 -9.42 15.83
C ALA A 90 13.03 -9.20 15.71
N VAL A 91 13.51 -8.78 14.55
CA VAL A 91 14.91 -8.45 14.31
C VAL A 91 15.30 -7.17 15.05
N SER A 92 14.42 -6.16 15.06
CA SER A 92 14.72 -4.87 15.70
C SER A 92 14.84 -4.97 17.22
N GLU A 93 14.27 -5.98 17.84
CA GLU A 93 14.49 -6.24 19.26
C GLU A 93 15.93 -6.69 19.53
N LYS A 94 16.62 -7.20 18.50
CA LYS A 94 18.00 -7.67 18.58
C LYS A 94 19.03 -6.64 18.14
N TYR A 95 18.62 -5.66 17.33
CA TYR A 95 19.49 -4.65 16.78
C TYR A 95 19.10 -3.26 17.30
N THR A 96 20.08 -2.36 17.33
CA THR A 96 19.88 -1.03 17.89
C THR A 96 18.96 -0.16 17.04
N ASN A 97 18.25 0.75 17.69
CA ASN A 97 17.36 1.71 17.03
C ASN A 97 18.07 2.58 15.98
N GLU A 98 19.38 2.74 16.09
CA GLU A 98 20.18 3.51 15.15
C GLU A 98 20.07 2.97 13.72
N PHE A 99 20.10 1.67 13.56
CA PHE A 99 20.00 1.04 12.24
C PHE A 99 18.65 1.34 11.58
N LEU A 100 17.56 1.28 12.35
CA LEU A 100 16.23 1.58 11.86
C LEU A 100 16.07 3.06 11.48
N LEU A 101 16.69 3.95 12.25
CA LEU A 101 16.70 5.38 11.95
C LEU A 101 17.40 5.67 10.63
N GLU A 102 18.54 5.06 10.39
CA GLU A 102 19.26 5.22 9.12
C GLU A 102 18.43 4.72 7.93
N ALA A 103 17.76 3.59 8.10
CA ALA A 103 16.92 3.04 7.04
C ALA A 103 15.73 3.95 6.72
N SER A 104 15.14 4.60 7.73
CA SER A 104 14.02 5.51 7.50
C SER A 104 14.44 6.85 6.88
N ILE A 105 15.67 7.29 7.12
CA ILE A 105 16.21 8.54 6.55
C ILE A 105 16.53 8.36 5.06
N SER A 106 16.74 7.13 4.61
CA SER A 106 17.11 6.84 3.22
C SER A 106 15.96 6.91 2.22
N GLU A 107 14.75 7.20 2.66
CA GLU A 107 13.61 7.38 1.75
C GLU A 107 13.84 8.58 0.82
N SER A 108 13.52 8.42 -0.46
CA SER A 108 13.63 9.51 -1.42
C SER A 108 12.58 10.58 -1.14
N GLU A 109 12.90 11.84 -1.44
CA GLU A 109 11.95 12.95 -1.28
C GLU A 109 10.69 12.73 -2.12
N GLU A 110 10.82 12.13 -3.29
CA GLU A 110 9.72 11.82 -4.18
C GLU A 110 8.74 10.84 -3.52
N GLU A 111 9.24 9.82 -2.87
CA GLU A 111 8.42 8.87 -2.12
C GLU A 111 7.70 9.55 -0.96
N ALA A 112 8.39 10.43 -0.25
CA ALA A 112 7.81 11.17 0.86
C ALA A 112 6.70 12.11 0.39
N MET A 113 6.87 12.75 -0.76
CA MET A 113 5.83 13.60 -1.35
C MET A 113 4.61 12.80 -1.75
N PHE A 114 4.81 11.65 -2.39
CA PHE A 114 3.71 10.78 -2.79
C PHE A 114 2.97 10.23 -1.56
N ALA A 115 3.70 9.87 -0.52
CA ALA A 115 3.10 9.41 0.74
C ALA A 115 2.21 10.48 1.35
N ARG A 116 2.62 11.76 1.29
CA ARG A 116 1.82 12.88 1.78
C ARG A 116 0.56 13.07 0.96
N GLU A 117 0.65 12.92 -0.36
CA GLU A 117 -0.51 13.01 -1.23
C GLU A 117 -1.53 11.91 -0.93
N LEU A 118 -1.07 10.67 -0.72
CA LEU A 118 -1.94 9.58 -0.31
C LEU A 118 -2.56 9.86 1.05
N GLN A 119 -1.80 10.40 2.00
CA GLN A 119 -2.32 10.75 3.30
C GLN A 119 -3.42 11.82 3.20
N ASN A 120 -3.24 12.80 2.32
CA ASN A 120 -4.25 13.82 2.07
C ASN A 120 -5.53 13.22 1.49
N LEU A 121 -5.41 12.23 0.61
CA LEU A 121 -6.57 11.51 0.06
C LEU A 121 -7.31 10.75 1.17
N ILE A 122 -6.58 10.10 2.05
CA ILE A 122 -7.16 9.39 3.19
C ILE A 122 -7.91 10.38 4.08
N ASN A 123 -7.31 11.54 4.38
CA ASN A 123 -7.91 12.54 5.23
C ASN A 123 -9.18 13.15 4.63
N ARG A 124 -9.23 13.28 3.30
CA ARG A 124 -10.44 13.79 2.62
C ARG A 124 -11.59 12.80 2.65
N THR A 125 -11.31 11.53 2.83
CA THR A 125 -12.33 10.46 2.86
C THR A 125 -13.01 10.34 4.23
N VAL A 126 -12.45 10.96 5.23
CA VAL A 126 -12.96 10.86 6.61
C VAL A 126 -14.07 11.88 6.88
#